data_70c210eaf69b251c333514f0b67fb661
#
_entry.id   70c210eaf69b251c333514f0b67fb661
#
_cell.length_a   1.000
_cell.length_b   1.000
_cell.length_c   1.000
_cell.angle_alpha   90.00
_cell.angle_beta   90.00
_cell.angle_gamma   90.00
#
_symmetry.space_group_name_H-M   'P 1'
#
loop_
_entity.id
_entity.type
_entity.pdbx_description
1 polymer ?
#
loop_
_entity_poly.entity_id
_entity_poly.type
_entity_poly.pdbx_seq_one_letter_code
_entity_poly.pdbx_strand_id
1 'polypeptide(L)'
;MTLYPRSFLRLILLGWLLTALPLLVAIAFVSVSLTHLSTRSEAAMRQTGEATRLGWGLDEDLLQMDRILRQHQALRDPSLLDDYALARNAWRKNAEAFTQVPLLASLADRVNALLAREAAGYRQLTTHHGGTQDLHAVLKDISRHTVGIIGEVGQLTEAERMSFRAEAETLQQQLLIALSLALLLAALLFWFGRRILAQLLQGVGHAVSALGNNRLEQSIRLAGPDDLRWIGQRLDWLRRRMLALQDERTRTLRHISHELKTPLAALREGASQLAEGIAGPLSPQQEKIAGIMQSNALRLQGLIDGLLKLQKAEHVRERIAPVPLRLDAMIQQILATHQLAARDKQLRITGTLAPLTVAGGHEEVTTIIDNLLSNAIKFSPPHGTVRLTLTRDNQSAVLDVIDAGPGVPAADRTMIFAPFYRGPGTKNVAGVGLGLAIAREFALAHHGSLDLIASDEGTHFRATLPLATDSP
;
A
#
# COMPACT_ATOMS: atom_id res chain seq x y z
N MET A 1 -20.57 -5.16 -16.92
CA MET A 1 -20.86 -6.01 -15.72
C MET A 1 -19.84 -5.63 -14.66
N THR A 2 -20.29 -5.06 -13.55
CA THR A 2 -19.41 -4.64 -12.44
C THR A 2 -18.99 -5.89 -11.67
N LEU A 3 -17.73 -6.26 -11.78
CA LEU A 3 -17.07 -7.39 -11.10
C LEU A 3 -16.97 -7.22 -9.56
N TYR A 4 -17.41 -6.10 -9.03
CA TYR A 4 -17.30 -5.79 -7.60
C TYR A 4 -18.61 -6.06 -6.86
N PRO A 5 -18.57 -6.66 -5.66
CA PRO A 5 -19.75 -6.79 -4.80
C PRO A 5 -20.25 -5.40 -4.41
N ARG A 6 -21.56 -5.30 -4.13
CA ARG A 6 -22.23 -4.03 -3.80
C ARG A 6 -21.66 -3.30 -2.58
N SER A 7 -21.02 -4.01 -1.66
CA SER A 7 -20.45 -3.44 -0.44
C SER A 7 -18.98 -3.77 -0.28
N PHE A 8 -18.21 -2.79 0.15
CA PHE A 8 -16.80 -2.95 0.50
C PHE A 8 -16.57 -4.02 1.59
N LEU A 9 -17.48 -4.08 2.57
CA LEU A 9 -17.45 -5.11 3.61
C LEU A 9 -17.62 -6.53 3.03
N ARG A 10 -18.51 -6.70 2.04
CA ARG A 10 -18.68 -7.99 1.36
C ARG A 10 -17.44 -8.38 0.56
N LEU A 11 -16.74 -7.43 -0.03
CA LEU A 11 -15.47 -7.67 -0.73
C LEU A 11 -14.41 -8.23 0.25
N ILE A 12 -14.31 -7.62 1.43
CA ILE A 12 -13.40 -8.10 2.48
C ILE A 12 -13.79 -9.50 2.95
N LEU A 13 -15.06 -9.73 3.28
CA LEU A 13 -15.55 -11.03 3.74
C LEU A 13 -15.34 -12.13 2.69
N LEU A 14 -15.62 -11.85 1.41
CA LEU A 14 -15.33 -12.78 0.32
C LEU A 14 -13.83 -13.08 0.18
N GLY A 15 -12.99 -12.07 0.32
CA GLY A 15 -11.54 -12.25 0.34
C GLY A 15 -11.07 -13.17 1.47
N TRP A 16 -11.58 -12.95 2.69
CA TRP A 16 -11.29 -13.81 3.85
C TRP A 16 -11.79 -15.25 3.65
N LEU A 17 -13.02 -15.41 3.17
CA LEU A 17 -13.58 -16.72 2.88
C LEU A 17 -12.75 -17.48 1.82
N LEU A 18 -12.34 -16.76 0.76
CA LEU A 18 -11.56 -17.35 -0.33
C LEU A 18 -10.15 -17.77 0.14
N THR A 19 -9.53 -17.01 1.05
CA THR A 19 -8.23 -17.37 1.62
C THR A 19 -8.32 -18.50 2.64
N ALA A 20 -9.43 -18.62 3.38
CA ALA A 20 -9.64 -19.68 4.35
C ALA A 20 -9.99 -21.04 3.68
N LEU A 21 -10.64 -21.03 2.51
CA LEU A 21 -11.13 -22.24 1.83
C LEU A 21 -10.04 -23.28 1.57
N PRO A 22 -8.88 -22.96 1.00
CA PRO A 22 -7.81 -23.96 0.77
C PRO A 22 -7.33 -24.60 2.07
N LEU A 23 -7.24 -23.83 3.15
CA LEU A 23 -6.82 -24.33 4.46
C LEU A 23 -7.86 -25.28 5.07
N LEU A 24 -9.15 -24.95 4.95
CA LEU A 24 -10.23 -25.82 5.42
C LEU A 24 -10.26 -27.14 4.65
N VAL A 25 -10.07 -27.10 3.33
CA VAL A 25 -9.99 -28.29 2.50
C VAL A 25 -8.77 -29.14 2.89
N ALA A 26 -7.61 -28.53 3.12
CA ALA A 26 -6.42 -29.24 3.57
C ALA A 26 -6.61 -29.89 4.94
N ILE A 27 -7.24 -29.18 5.91
CA ILE A 27 -7.54 -29.72 7.24
C ILE A 27 -8.51 -30.92 7.12
N ALA A 28 -9.55 -30.82 6.31
CA ALA A 28 -10.49 -31.92 6.09
C ALA A 28 -9.78 -33.13 5.46
N PHE A 29 -8.93 -32.92 4.48
CA PHE A 29 -8.13 -33.97 3.85
C PHE A 29 -7.20 -34.66 4.84
N VAL A 30 -6.47 -33.89 5.67
CA VAL A 30 -5.60 -34.42 6.74
C VAL A 30 -6.41 -35.25 7.73
N SER A 31 -7.57 -34.76 8.18
CA SER A 31 -8.43 -35.46 9.15
C SER A 31 -8.91 -36.80 8.60
N VAL A 32 -9.40 -36.83 7.37
CA VAL A 32 -9.86 -38.08 6.73
C VAL A 32 -8.69 -39.06 6.55
N SER A 33 -7.54 -38.58 6.09
CA SER A 33 -6.35 -39.42 5.89
C SER A 33 -5.83 -40.04 7.18
N LEU A 34 -5.81 -39.25 8.28
CA LEU A 34 -5.41 -39.76 9.60
C LEU A 34 -6.38 -40.81 10.15
N THR A 35 -7.69 -40.64 9.98
CA THR A 35 -8.66 -41.64 10.42
C THR A 35 -8.51 -42.94 9.64
N HIS A 36 -8.27 -42.87 8.32
CA HIS A 36 -7.99 -44.03 7.51
C HIS A 36 -6.70 -44.77 7.93
N LEU A 37 -5.63 -44.01 8.20
CA LEU A 37 -4.36 -44.58 8.65
C LEU A 37 -4.51 -45.26 10.03
N SER A 38 -5.24 -44.62 10.96
CA SER A 38 -5.48 -45.17 12.31
C SER A 38 -6.26 -46.51 12.24
N THR A 39 -7.36 -46.56 11.50
CA THR A 39 -8.17 -47.80 11.36
C THR A 39 -7.38 -48.95 10.72
N ARG A 40 -6.55 -48.62 9.73
CA ARG A 40 -5.71 -49.63 9.05
C ARG A 40 -4.56 -50.08 9.93
N SER A 41 -3.96 -49.20 10.72
CA SER A 41 -2.94 -49.55 11.71
C SER A 41 -3.45 -50.53 12.76
N GLU A 42 -4.66 -50.28 13.31
CA GLU A 42 -5.28 -51.18 14.27
C GLU A 42 -5.59 -52.57 13.68
N ALA A 43 -6.02 -52.62 12.43
CA ALA A 43 -6.29 -53.87 11.73
C ALA A 43 -4.98 -54.66 11.50
N ALA A 44 -3.94 -54.01 10.99
CA ALA A 44 -2.63 -54.63 10.76
C ALA A 44 -1.98 -55.12 12.07
N MET A 45 -2.04 -54.32 13.15
CA MET A 45 -1.52 -54.74 14.46
C MET A 45 -2.26 -55.98 15.01
N ARG A 46 -3.59 -56.01 14.87
CA ARG A 46 -4.38 -57.21 15.30
C ARG A 46 -3.99 -58.41 14.50
N GLN A 47 -3.95 -58.36 13.17
CA GLN A 47 -3.63 -59.50 12.29
C GLN A 47 -2.21 -60.00 12.53
N THR A 48 -1.21 -59.11 12.63
CA THR A 48 0.17 -59.54 12.87
C THR A 48 0.35 -60.10 14.28
N GLY A 49 -0.30 -59.54 15.29
CA GLY A 49 -0.26 -60.07 16.67
C GLY A 49 -0.93 -61.41 16.77
N GLU A 50 -2.08 -61.62 16.12
CA GLU A 50 -2.79 -62.88 16.11
C GLU A 50 -2.05 -63.97 15.32
N ALA A 51 -1.48 -63.62 14.16
CA ALA A 51 -0.64 -64.51 13.36
C ALA A 51 0.58 -65.01 14.17
N THR A 52 1.27 -64.13 14.84
CA THR A 52 2.44 -64.46 15.66
C THR A 52 2.05 -65.35 16.86
N ARG A 53 0.99 -65.00 17.58
CA ARG A 53 0.47 -65.79 18.71
C ARG A 53 0.09 -67.20 18.30
N LEU A 54 -0.68 -67.34 17.20
CA LEU A 54 -1.10 -68.67 16.74
C LEU A 54 0.06 -69.48 16.18
N GLY A 55 1.01 -68.85 15.48
CA GLY A 55 2.23 -69.53 15.02
C GLY A 55 3.05 -70.16 16.16
N TRP A 56 3.34 -69.37 17.21
CA TRP A 56 4.04 -69.90 18.40
C TRP A 56 3.23 -70.92 19.19
N GLY A 57 1.87 -70.72 19.29
CA GLY A 57 0.97 -71.68 19.95
C GLY A 57 0.98 -73.04 19.29
N LEU A 58 1.11 -73.12 17.96
CA LEU A 58 1.23 -74.41 17.25
C LEU A 58 2.46 -75.21 17.68
N ASP A 59 3.61 -74.55 17.88
CA ASP A 59 4.84 -75.25 18.31
C ASP A 59 4.78 -75.61 19.80
N GLU A 60 4.30 -74.71 20.64
CA GLU A 60 4.17 -74.98 22.10
C GLU A 60 3.24 -76.13 22.38
N ASP A 61 2.06 -76.19 21.72
CA ASP A 61 1.10 -77.26 21.89
C ASP A 61 1.68 -78.65 21.38
N LEU A 62 2.45 -78.64 20.28
CA LEU A 62 3.14 -79.81 19.79
C LEU A 62 4.21 -80.34 20.74
N LEU A 63 4.99 -79.42 21.29
CA LEU A 63 6.01 -79.79 22.32
C LEU A 63 5.36 -80.32 23.58
N GLN A 64 4.19 -79.81 23.96
CA GLN A 64 3.42 -80.35 25.06
C GLN A 64 2.89 -81.79 24.75
N MET A 65 2.34 -82.03 23.57
CA MET A 65 1.88 -83.28 23.13
C MET A 65 3.02 -84.33 23.10
N ASP A 66 4.19 -83.91 22.55
CA ASP A 66 5.38 -84.83 22.50
C ASP A 66 5.88 -85.13 23.90
N ARG A 67 5.88 -84.17 24.86
CA ARG A 67 6.26 -84.38 26.23
C ARG A 67 5.34 -85.42 26.92
N ILE A 68 4.03 -85.25 26.81
CA ILE A 68 3.04 -86.16 27.39
C ILE A 68 3.20 -87.51 26.83
N LEU A 69 3.41 -87.70 25.49
CA LEU A 69 3.62 -88.96 24.88
C LEU A 69 4.87 -89.68 25.36
N ARG A 70 6.00 -88.99 25.55
CA ARG A 70 7.22 -89.55 26.15
C ARG A 70 7.02 -89.95 27.59
N GLN A 71 6.25 -89.22 28.37
CA GLN A 71 5.94 -89.58 29.75
C GLN A 71 5.09 -90.85 29.79
N HIS A 72 4.10 -90.96 28.93
CA HIS A 72 3.28 -92.16 28.79
C HIS A 72 4.14 -93.39 28.42
N GLN A 73 5.11 -93.21 27.50
CA GLN A 73 6.04 -94.30 27.12
C GLN A 73 6.88 -94.77 28.31
N ALA A 74 7.32 -93.87 29.18
CA ALA A 74 8.17 -94.18 30.31
C ALA A 74 7.38 -94.75 31.48
N LEU A 75 6.23 -94.17 31.85
CA LEU A 75 5.44 -94.46 33.04
C LEU A 75 4.34 -95.54 32.82
N ARG A 76 3.92 -95.75 31.54
CA ARG A 76 2.78 -96.61 31.12
C ARG A 76 1.48 -96.28 31.85
N ASP A 77 1.30 -95.00 32.24
CA ASP A 77 0.10 -94.46 32.90
C ASP A 77 -1.00 -94.16 31.86
N PRO A 78 -2.16 -94.85 31.91
CA PRO A 78 -3.25 -94.58 30.97
C PRO A 78 -3.85 -93.15 31.06
N SER A 79 -3.78 -92.52 32.21
CA SER A 79 -4.34 -91.13 32.42
C SER A 79 -3.63 -90.13 31.54
N LEU A 80 -2.38 -90.33 31.20
CA LEU A 80 -1.60 -89.47 30.31
C LEU A 80 -2.13 -89.47 28.85
N LEU A 81 -2.92 -90.45 28.48
CA LEU A 81 -3.59 -90.42 27.17
C LEU A 81 -4.78 -89.47 27.11
N ASP A 82 -5.44 -89.24 28.28
CA ASP A 82 -6.50 -88.23 28.39
C ASP A 82 -5.88 -86.80 28.34
N ASP A 83 -4.75 -86.63 29.00
CA ASP A 83 -3.98 -85.35 28.93
C ASP A 83 -3.49 -85.06 27.51
N TYR A 84 -3.02 -86.12 26.81
CA TYR A 84 -2.65 -86.02 25.39
C TYR A 84 -3.85 -85.63 24.51
N ALA A 85 -5.03 -86.21 24.75
CA ALA A 85 -6.23 -85.86 24.00
C ALA A 85 -6.64 -84.36 24.24
N LEU A 86 -6.48 -83.82 25.44
CA LEU A 86 -6.70 -82.44 25.74
C LEU A 86 -5.70 -81.53 25.01
N ALA A 87 -4.40 -81.77 25.10
CA ALA A 87 -3.37 -81.06 24.38
C ALA A 87 -3.55 -81.08 22.89
N ARG A 88 -3.93 -82.25 22.35
CA ARG A 88 -4.27 -82.42 20.96
C ARG A 88 -5.43 -81.53 20.52
N ASN A 89 -6.52 -81.51 21.28
CA ASN A 89 -7.65 -80.61 21.00
C ASN A 89 -7.27 -79.18 21.00
N ALA A 90 -6.38 -78.68 21.94
CA ALA A 90 -5.86 -77.34 21.96
C ALA A 90 -5.06 -77.01 20.70
N TRP A 91 -4.14 -77.90 20.33
CA TRP A 91 -3.35 -77.79 19.10
C TRP A 91 -4.22 -77.69 17.84
N ARG A 92 -5.21 -78.55 17.72
CA ARG A 92 -6.17 -78.55 16.57
C ARG A 92 -6.95 -77.23 16.50
N LYS A 93 -7.45 -76.75 17.66
CA LYS A 93 -8.15 -75.50 17.75
C LYS A 93 -7.27 -74.35 17.30
N ASN A 94 -5.99 -74.32 17.74
CA ASN A 94 -5.03 -73.31 17.32
C ASN A 94 -4.71 -73.44 15.81
N ALA A 95 -4.54 -74.65 15.29
CA ALA A 95 -4.33 -74.90 13.87
C ALA A 95 -5.51 -74.44 13.01
N GLU A 96 -6.75 -74.76 13.44
CA GLU A 96 -7.97 -74.29 12.75
C GLU A 96 -8.08 -72.79 12.78
N ALA A 97 -7.82 -72.14 13.92
CA ALA A 97 -7.79 -70.68 14.05
C ALA A 97 -6.69 -70.05 13.17
N PHE A 98 -5.52 -70.67 13.06
CA PHE A 98 -4.43 -70.22 12.18
C PHE A 98 -4.88 -70.12 10.71
N THR A 99 -5.65 -71.09 10.21
CA THR A 99 -6.15 -71.09 8.84
C THR A 99 -7.19 -70.03 8.55
N GLN A 100 -7.79 -69.42 9.57
CA GLN A 100 -8.79 -68.36 9.45
C GLN A 100 -8.18 -66.96 9.39
N VAL A 101 -6.89 -66.81 9.72
CA VAL A 101 -6.21 -65.49 9.68
C VAL A 101 -5.89 -65.14 8.21
N PRO A 102 -6.42 -64.04 7.66
CA PRO A 102 -6.20 -63.66 6.25
C PRO A 102 -4.72 -63.53 5.86
N LEU A 103 -3.89 -63.01 6.76
CA LEU A 103 -2.44 -62.86 6.57
C LEU A 103 -1.73 -64.19 6.35
N LEU A 104 -2.29 -65.29 6.90
CA LEU A 104 -1.70 -66.65 6.88
C LEU A 104 -2.34 -67.55 5.81
N ALA A 105 -3.19 -66.99 4.93
CA ALA A 105 -3.91 -67.78 3.92
C ALA A 105 -3.00 -68.61 3.02
N SER A 106 -1.81 -68.14 2.69
CA SER A 106 -0.79 -68.86 1.91
C SER A 106 -0.23 -70.09 2.61
N LEU A 107 -0.32 -70.17 3.94
CA LEU A 107 0.16 -71.31 4.76
C LEU A 107 -0.95 -72.24 5.19
N ALA A 108 -2.22 -71.88 4.96
CA ALA A 108 -3.40 -72.66 5.39
C ALA A 108 -3.41 -74.08 4.89
N ASP A 109 -3.09 -74.35 3.60
CA ASP A 109 -3.04 -75.63 3.04
C ASP A 109 -1.98 -76.53 3.70
N ARG A 110 -0.82 -75.97 4.04
CA ARG A 110 0.27 -76.68 4.73
C ARG A 110 -0.14 -77.05 6.16
N VAL A 111 -0.79 -76.18 6.89
CA VAL A 111 -1.31 -76.44 8.24
C VAL A 111 -2.43 -77.50 8.16
N ASN A 112 -3.30 -77.44 7.18
CA ASN A 112 -4.31 -78.46 6.94
C ASN A 112 -3.70 -79.87 6.62
N ALA A 113 -2.60 -79.92 5.89
CA ALA A 113 -1.85 -81.11 5.66
C ALA A 113 -1.24 -81.67 6.97
N LEU A 114 -0.75 -80.80 7.88
CA LEU A 114 -0.26 -81.20 9.18
C LEU A 114 -1.38 -81.76 10.08
N LEU A 115 -2.56 -81.10 10.09
CA LEU A 115 -3.77 -81.63 10.73
C LEU A 115 -4.20 -83.01 10.24
N ALA A 116 -4.15 -83.24 8.91
CA ALA A 116 -4.48 -84.47 8.35
C ALA A 116 -3.47 -85.60 8.74
N ARG A 117 -2.17 -85.27 8.72
CA ARG A 117 -1.09 -86.21 9.15
C ARG A 117 -1.24 -86.62 10.61
N GLU A 118 -1.44 -85.65 11.49
CA GLU A 118 -1.66 -85.84 12.92
C GLU A 118 -2.91 -86.78 13.12
N ALA A 119 -4.01 -86.43 12.51
CA ALA A 119 -5.25 -87.28 12.58
C ALA A 119 -5.04 -88.66 12.13
N ALA A 120 -4.22 -88.89 11.09
CA ALA A 120 -3.86 -90.24 10.63
C ALA A 120 -2.99 -90.99 11.67
N GLY A 121 -1.98 -90.37 12.20
CA GLY A 121 -1.13 -90.92 13.27
C GLY A 121 -1.91 -91.32 14.53
N TYR A 122 -2.80 -90.39 14.98
CA TYR A 122 -3.66 -90.62 16.16
C TYR A 122 -4.65 -91.83 15.92
N ARG A 123 -5.22 -91.92 14.73
CA ARG A 123 -6.09 -93.10 14.37
C ARG A 123 -5.33 -94.43 14.45
N GLN A 124 -4.09 -94.45 14.00
CA GLN A 124 -3.25 -95.64 14.07
C GLN A 124 -2.97 -96.08 15.53
N LEU A 125 -2.79 -95.12 16.45
CA LEU A 125 -2.64 -95.39 17.87
C LEU A 125 -3.89 -95.98 18.51
N THR A 126 -5.10 -95.56 18.09
CA THR A 126 -6.39 -95.98 18.69
C THR A 126 -6.98 -97.24 18.09
N THR A 127 -6.72 -97.58 16.79
CA THR A 127 -7.33 -98.72 16.06
C THR A 127 -6.46 -99.97 15.93
N HIS A 128 -5.18 -99.81 15.85
CA HIS A 128 -4.24 -100.90 15.83
C HIS A 128 -3.27 -100.70 16.98
N HIS A 129 -2.86 -101.75 17.69
CA HIS A 129 -1.83 -101.71 18.73
C HIS A 129 -0.50 -101.17 18.16
N GLY A 130 -0.57 -100.05 17.36
CA GLY A 130 0.54 -99.30 16.85
C GLY A 130 1.30 -98.67 17.98
N GLY A 131 2.58 -98.90 18.06
CA GLY A 131 3.39 -98.40 19.17
C GLY A 131 3.39 -96.88 19.25
N THR A 132 3.37 -96.39 20.44
CA THR A 132 3.56 -94.91 20.73
C THR A 132 4.79 -94.31 20.06
N GLN A 133 5.73 -95.17 19.59
CA GLN A 133 6.92 -94.80 18.82
C GLN A 133 6.58 -94.24 17.42
N ASP A 134 5.55 -94.82 16.76
CA ASP A 134 5.14 -94.34 15.42
C ASP A 134 4.52 -92.95 15.47
N LEU A 135 3.67 -92.71 16.50
CA LEU A 135 3.07 -91.33 16.73
C LEU A 135 4.15 -90.31 17.12
N HIS A 136 5.16 -90.71 17.89
CA HIS A 136 6.27 -89.81 18.22
C HIS A 136 7.06 -89.41 16.95
N ALA A 137 7.30 -90.30 16.05
CA ALA A 137 7.94 -90.02 14.76
C ALA A 137 7.12 -89.01 13.94
N VAL A 138 5.78 -89.20 13.91
CA VAL A 138 4.85 -88.31 13.22
C VAL A 138 4.86 -86.87 13.86
N LEU A 139 4.79 -86.76 15.21
CA LEU A 139 4.85 -85.50 15.91
C LEU A 139 6.19 -84.80 15.66
N LYS A 140 7.29 -85.51 15.63
CA LYS A 140 8.63 -84.94 15.34
C LYS A 140 8.71 -84.40 13.92
N ASP A 141 8.05 -85.10 12.92
CA ASP A 141 8.00 -84.64 11.56
C ASP A 141 7.10 -83.36 11.43
N ILE A 142 5.95 -83.36 12.12
CA ILE A 142 5.06 -82.21 12.17
C ILE A 142 5.79 -81.00 12.81
N SER A 143 6.49 -81.17 13.95
CA SER A 143 7.25 -80.09 14.64
C SER A 143 8.29 -79.50 13.68
N ARG A 144 9.03 -80.30 12.91
CA ARG A 144 10.00 -79.76 11.95
C ARG A 144 9.35 -78.88 10.88
N HIS A 145 8.17 -79.31 10.36
CA HIS A 145 7.43 -78.47 9.42
C HIS A 145 6.82 -77.24 10.06
N THR A 146 6.36 -77.33 11.31
CA THR A 146 5.83 -76.22 12.07
C THR A 146 6.88 -75.08 12.32
N VAL A 147 8.13 -75.47 12.63
CA VAL A 147 9.23 -74.50 12.73
C VAL A 147 9.44 -73.76 11.42
N GLY A 148 9.35 -74.42 10.28
CA GLY A 148 9.40 -73.80 8.96
C GLY A 148 8.24 -72.79 8.74
N ILE A 149 7.02 -73.19 9.16
CA ILE A 149 5.83 -72.33 9.06
C ILE A 149 6.00 -71.07 9.96
N ILE A 150 6.51 -71.21 11.17
CA ILE A 150 6.79 -70.11 12.08
C ILE A 150 7.78 -69.11 11.45
N GLY A 151 8.82 -69.60 10.79
CA GLY A 151 9.76 -68.75 10.05
C GLY A 151 9.08 -67.91 8.95
N GLU A 152 8.20 -68.59 8.22
CA GLU A 152 7.42 -67.90 7.16
C GLU A 152 6.36 -66.93 7.71
N VAL A 153 5.71 -67.22 8.83
CA VAL A 153 4.86 -66.28 9.60
C VAL A 153 5.64 -65.02 9.97
N GLY A 154 6.88 -65.21 10.46
CA GLY A 154 7.79 -64.08 10.77
C GLY A 154 8.06 -63.19 9.53
N GLN A 155 8.34 -63.86 8.37
CA GLN A 155 8.56 -63.11 7.12
C GLN A 155 7.29 -62.39 6.62
N LEU A 156 6.12 -63.02 6.68
CA LEU A 156 4.83 -62.40 6.29
C LEU A 156 4.48 -61.20 7.19
N THR A 157 4.67 -61.35 8.52
CA THR A 157 4.38 -60.27 9.45
C THR A 157 5.35 -59.06 9.30
N GLU A 158 6.63 -59.35 8.99
CA GLU A 158 7.61 -58.27 8.72
C GLU A 158 7.32 -57.60 7.35
N ALA A 159 6.97 -58.34 6.32
CA ALA A 159 6.56 -57.81 5.03
C ALA A 159 5.34 -56.89 5.17
N GLU A 160 4.32 -57.29 5.95
CA GLU A 160 3.13 -56.47 6.23
C GLU A 160 3.51 -55.18 6.99
N ARG A 161 4.43 -55.28 7.98
CA ARG A 161 4.94 -54.10 8.69
C ARG A 161 5.69 -53.11 7.76
N MET A 162 6.51 -53.67 6.87
CA MET A 162 7.26 -52.84 5.90
C MET A 162 6.32 -52.16 4.90
N SER A 163 5.33 -52.90 4.38
CA SER A 163 4.33 -52.32 3.47
C SER A 163 3.53 -51.18 4.13
N PHE A 164 3.13 -51.37 5.38
CA PHE A 164 2.44 -50.35 6.15
C PHE A 164 3.31 -49.09 6.39
N ARG A 165 4.61 -49.28 6.71
CA ARG A 165 5.54 -48.15 6.85
C ARG A 165 5.71 -47.38 5.56
N ALA A 166 5.90 -48.05 4.44
CA ALA A 166 6.03 -47.43 3.14
C ALA A 166 4.76 -46.62 2.77
N GLU A 167 3.57 -47.18 3.05
CA GLU A 167 2.29 -46.49 2.83
C GLU A 167 2.15 -45.25 3.75
N ALA A 168 2.53 -45.36 5.02
CA ALA A 168 2.52 -44.25 5.97
C ALA A 168 3.48 -43.11 5.54
N GLU A 169 4.68 -43.46 5.07
CA GLU A 169 5.66 -42.49 4.55
C GLU A 169 5.14 -41.75 3.29
N THR A 170 4.55 -42.51 2.34
CA THR A 170 3.97 -41.89 1.15
C THR A 170 2.80 -40.97 1.49
N LEU A 171 1.97 -41.40 2.42
CA LEU A 171 0.84 -40.59 2.90
C LEU A 171 1.32 -39.30 3.62
N GLN A 172 2.37 -39.42 4.44
CA GLN A 172 3.00 -38.29 5.10
C GLN A 172 3.54 -37.28 4.07
N GLN A 173 4.21 -37.73 3.02
CA GLN A 173 4.70 -36.87 1.95
C GLN A 173 3.55 -36.17 1.21
N GLN A 174 2.49 -36.91 0.88
CA GLN A 174 1.30 -36.34 0.23
C GLN A 174 0.62 -35.27 1.10
N LEU A 175 0.52 -35.50 2.42
CA LEU A 175 -0.02 -34.53 3.36
C LEU A 175 0.83 -33.26 3.45
N LEU A 176 2.15 -33.39 3.49
CA LEU A 176 3.08 -32.26 3.50
C LEU A 176 2.97 -31.43 2.20
N ILE A 177 2.89 -32.09 1.05
CA ILE A 177 2.72 -31.43 -0.25
C ILE A 177 1.37 -30.71 -0.30
N ALA A 178 0.27 -31.37 0.08
CA ALA A 178 -1.06 -30.79 0.08
C ALA A 178 -1.15 -29.56 1.01
N LEU A 179 -0.57 -29.66 2.22
CA LEU A 179 -0.53 -28.55 3.17
C LEU A 179 0.30 -27.38 2.63
N SER A 180 1.48 -27.66 2.08
CA SER A 180 2.35 -26.63 1.50
C SER A 180 1.68 -25.91 0.33
N LEU A 181 0.98 -26.66 -0.54
CA LEU A 181 0.24 -26.10 -1.68
C LEU A 181 -0.95 -25.24 -1.19
N ALA A 182 -1.67 -25.70 -0.17
CA ALA A 182 -2.78 -24.94 0.41
C ALA A 182 -2.31 -23.62 1.05
N LEU A 183 -1.18 -23.64 1.78
CA LEU A 183 -0.56 -22.44 2.36
C LEU A 183 -0.10 -21.48 1.27
N LEU A 184 0.56 -21.97 0.23
CA LEU A 184 1.02 -21.14 -0.88
C LEU A 184 -0.16 -20.49 -1.62
N LEU A 185 -1.22 -21.24 -1.87
CA LEU A 185 -2.43 -20.73 -2.50
C LEU A 185 -3.11 -19.68 -1.62
N ALA A 186 -3.25 -19.94 -0.32
CA ALA A 186 -3.81 -18.98 0.63
C ALA A 186 -2.99 -17.68 0.70
N ALA A 187 -1.65 -17.78 0.73
CA ALA A 187 -0.74 -16.64 0.73
C ALA A 187 -0.87 -15.80 -0.56
N LEU A 188 -0.98 -16.46 -1.71
CA LEU A 188 -1.16 -15.80 -3.01
C LEU A 188 -2.51 -15.08 -3.10
N LEU A 189 -3.59 -15.71 -2.64
CA LEU A 189 -4.92 -15.10 -2.58
C LEU A 189 -4.95 -13.91 -1.61
N PHE A 190 -4.31 -14.02 -0.46
CA PHE A 190 -4.17 -12.93 0.51
C PHE A 190 -3.38 -11.75 -0.07
N TRP A 191 -2.24 -12.02 -0.72
CA TRP A 191 -1.43 -10.98 -1.37
C TRP A 191 -2.22 -10.24 -2.46
N PHE A 192 -2.96 -10.97 -3.29
CA PHE A 192 -3.79 -10.39 -4.34
C PHE A 192 -4.94 -9.55 -3.77
N GLY A 193 -5.64 -10.07 -2.73
CA GLY A 193 -6.70 -9.34 -2.04
C GLY A 193 -6.19 -8.04 -1.38
N ARG A 194 -5.03 -8.10 -0.70
CA ARG A 194 -4.36 -6.93 -0.13
C ARG A 194 -4.02 -5.89 -1.19
N ARG A 195 -3.54 -6.32 -2.38
CA ARG A 195 -3.18 -5.40 -3.48
C ARG A 195 -4.41 -4.66 -4.00
N ILE A 196 -5.52 -5.35 -4.21
CA ILE A 196 -6.79 -4.73 -4.65
C ILE A 196 -7.27 -3.72 -3.59
N LEU A 197 -7.27 -4.11 -2.33
CA LEU A 197 -7.73 -3.26 -1.22
C LEU A 197 -6.88 -1.99 -1.10
N ALA A 198 -5.55 -2.12 -1.19
CA ALA A 198 -4.62 -1.00 -1.14
C ALA A 198 -4.88 0.00 -2.29
N GLN A 199 -5.09 -0.48 -3.52
CA GLN A 199 -5.40 0.38 -4.68
C GLN A 199 -6.70 1.16 -4.49
N LEU A 200 -7.75 0.53 -3.96
CA LEU A 200 -9.04 1.18 -3.70
C LEU A 200 -8.91 2.29 -2.64
N LEU A 201 -8.19 2.04 -1.55
CA LEU A 201 -7.96 3.02 -0.48
C LEU A 201 -7.04 4.17 -0.90
N GLN A 202 -6.01 3.89 -1.71
CA GLN A 202 -5.14 4.93 -2.28
C GLN A 202 -5.93 5.92 -3.14
N GLY A 203 -6.90 5.45 -3.91
CA GLY A 203 -7.78 6.31 -4.70
C GLY A 203 -8.53 7.34 -3.83
N VAL A 204 -9.05 6.92 -2.69
CA VAL A 204 -9.70 7.82 -1.72
C VAL A 204 -8.70 8.81 -1.13
N GLY A 205 -7.51 8.32 -0.73
CA GLY A 205 -6.44 9.17 -0.19
C GLY A 205 -6.01 10.27 -1.17
N HIS A 206 -5.81 9.92 -2.43
CA HIS A 206 -5.48 10.89 -3.49
C HIS A 206 -6.59 11.93 -3.69
N ALA A 207 -7.86 11.50 -3.71
CA ALA A 207 -8.99 12.40 -3.86
C ALA A 207 -9.08 13.41 -2.70
N VAL A 208 -8.91 12.95 -1.46
CA VAL A 208 -8.91 13.82 -0.27
C VAL A 208 -7.70 14.77 -0.28
N SER A 209 -6.50 14.27 -0.60
CA SER A 209 -5.31 15.11 -0.71
C SER A 209 -5.44 16.17 -1.82
N ALA A 210 -6.05 15.83 -2.96
CA ALA A 210 -6.31 16.79 -4.03
C ALA A 210 -7.23 17.92 -3.57
N LEU A 211 -8.31 17.60 -2.85
CA LEU A 211 -9.20 18.58 -2.24
C LEU A 211 -8.49 19.46 -1.21
N GLY A 212 -7.69 18.86 -0.32
CA GLY A 212 -6.94 19.58 0.70
C GLY A 212 -5.88 20.53 0.12
N ASN A 213 -5.28 20.16 -1.01
CA ASN A 213 -4.30 20.98 -1.72
C ASN A 213 -4.94 21.92 -2.76
N ASN A 214 -6.26 22.15 -2.70
CA ASN A 214 -7.02 23.00 -3.60
C ASN A 214 -6.92 22.63 -5.10
N ARG A 215 -6.58 21.37 -5.42
CA ARG A 215 -6.56 20.85 -6.79
C ARG A 215 -7.95 20.40 -7.21
N LEU A 216 -8.76 21.37 -7.67
CA LEU A 216 -10.20 21.17 -7.92
C LEU A 216 -10.55 20.91 -9.39
N GLU A 217 -9.59 20.91 -10.31
CA GLU A 217 -9.82 20.84 -11.75
C GLU A 217 -10.33 19.48 -12.23
N GLN A 218 -9.80 18.39 -11.64
CA GLN A 218 -10.12 17.04 -12.06
C GLN A 218 -11.34 16.49 -11.32
N SER A 219 -12.28 15.89 -12.07
CA SER A 219 -13.42 15.20 -11.48
C SER A 219 -12.98 13.98 -10.69
N ILE A 220 -13.55 13.81 -9.48
CA ILE A 220 -13.24 12.68 -8.61
C ILE A 220 -14.14 11.51 -9.01
N ARG A 221 -13.52 10.42 -9.52
CA ARG A 221 -14.20 9.17 -9.84
C ARG A 221 -13.48 8.03 -9.15
N LEU A 222 -14.10 7.42 -8.15
CA LEU A 222 -13.58 6.23 -7.48
C LEU A 222 -14.16 4.98 -8.14
N ALA A 223 -13.27 4.04 -8.50
CA ALA A 223 -13.66 2.71 -8.95
C ALA A 223 -13.85 1.78 -7.74
N GLY A 224 -14.75 0.77 -7.88
CA GLY A 224 -14.93 -0.22 -6.82
C GLY A 224 -16.39 -0.47 -6.46
N PRO A 225 -16.65 -1.02 -5.27
CA PRO A 225 -17.98 -1.25 -4.70
C PRO A 225 -18.83 0.01 -4.66
N ASP A 226 -20.17 -0.16 -4.57
CA ASP A 226 -21.11 0.96 -4.57
C ASP A 226 -20.84 1.97 -3.45
N ASP A 227 -20.40 1.50 -2.28
CA ASP A 227 -20.04 2.32 -1.13
C ASP A 227 -18.89 3.30 -1.47
N LEU A 228 -17.84 2.82 -2.14
CA LEU A 228 -16.72 3.66 -2.57
C LEU A 228 -17.11 4.62 -3.70
N ARG A 229 -17.96 4.17 -4.63
CA ARG A 229 -18.50 5.04 -5.68
C ARG A 229 -19.35 6.16 -5.09
N TRP A 230 -20.16 5.86 -4.09
CA TRP A 230 -20.94 6.86 -3.37
C TRP A 230 -20.04 7.89 -2.66
N ILE A 231 -18.98 7.44 -1.96
CA ILE A 231 -17.96 8.35 -1.38
C ILE A 231 -17.34 9.23 -2.48
N GLY A 232 -16.96 8.65 -3.61
CA GLY A 232 -16.43 9.40 -4.74
C GLY A 232 -17.39 10.48 -5.25
N GLN A 233 -18.68 10.17 -5.37
CA GLN A 233 -19.71 11.13 -5.75
C GLN A 233 -19.86 12.26 -4.71
N ARG A 234 -19.77 11.95 -3.41
CA ARG A 234 -19.83 12.96 -2.35
C ARG A 234 -18.61 13.86 -2.34
N LEU A 235 -17.42 13.31 -2.56
CA LEU A 235 -16.18 14.09 -2.71
C LEU A 235 -16.23 14.99 -3.95
N ASP A 236 -16.74 14.49 -5.11
CA ASP A 236 -16.91 15.31 -6.31
C ASP A 236 -17.97 16.41 -6.14
N TRP A 237 -19.05 16.13 -5.42
CA TRP A 237 -20.01 17.17 -5.03
C TRP A 237 -19.35 18.26 -4.17
N LEU A 238 -18.54 17.88 -3.17
CA LEU A 238 -17.81 18.82 -2.32
C LEU A 238 -16.83 19.66 -3.17
N ARG A 239 -16.09 19.03 -4.07
CA ARG A 239 -15.22 19.71 -5.02
C ARG A 239 -15.97 20.77 -5.82
N ARG A 240 -17.13 20.42 -6.42
CA ARG A 240 -17.96 21.36 -7.17
C ARG A 240 -18.48 22.51 -6.29
N ARG A 241 -18.82 22.20 -5.04
CA ARG A 241 -19.26 23.24 -4.10
C ARG A 241 -18.14 24.21 -3.74
N MET A 242 -16.92 23.71 -3.55
CA MET A 242 -15.73 24.55 -3.30
C MET A 242 -15.45 25.45 -4.52
N LEU A 243 -15.49 24.92 -5.75
CA LEU A 243 -15.34 25.70 -6.98
C LEU A 243 -16.41 26.81 -7.08
N ALA A 244 -17.67 26.47 -6.83
CA ALA A 244 -18.76 27.43 -6.88
C ALA A 244 -18.57 28.57 -5.85
N LEU A 245 -18.11 28.26 -4.64
CA LEU A 245 -17.83 29.27 -3.63
C LEU A 245 -16.64 30.17 -4.00
N GLN A 246 -15.60 29.62 -4.62
CA GLN A 246 -14.47 30.41 -5.15
C GLN A 246 -14.92 31.36 -6.27
N ASP A 247 -15.71 30.87 -7.21
CA ASP A 247 -16.25 31.68 -8.30
C ASP A 247 -17.17 32.80 -7.76
N GLU A 248 -18.04 32.50 -6.81
CA GLU A 248 -18.92 33.45 -6.16
C GLU A 248 -18.11 34.55 -5.43
N ARG A 249 -17.09 34.14 -4.64
CA ARG A 249 -16.17 35.08 -3.98
C ARG A 249 -15.50 36.01 -4.98
N THR A 250 -15.00 35.47 -6.07
CA THR A 250 -14.32 36.26 -7.12
C THR A 250 -15.26 37.23 -7.82
N ARG A 251 -16.48 36.79 -8.13
CA ARG A 251 -17.51 37.64 -8.75
C ARG A 251 -17.92 38.79 -7.81
N THR A 252 -18.16 38.47 -6.54
CA THR A 252 -18.56 39.44 -5.53
C THR A 252 -17.48 40.51 -5.37
N LEU A 253 -16.21 40.15 -5.23
CA LEU A 253 -15.11 41.10 -5.11
C LEU A 253 -14.94 41.96 -6.36
N ARG A 254 -15.13 41.40 -7.57
CA ARG A 254 -15.09 42.16 -8.81
C ARG A 254 -16.24 43.18 -8.88
N HIS A 255 -17.44 42.77 -8.51
CA HIS A 255 -18.60 43.65 -8.47
C HIS A 255 -18.43 44.80 -7.48
N ILE A 256 -18.05 44.48 -6.23
CA ILE A 256 -17.76 45.52 -5.21
C ILE A 256 -16.71 46.53 -5.70
N SER A 257 -15.65 46.04 -6.36
CA SER A 257 -14.60 46.90 -6.88
C SER A 257 -15.09 47.82 -7.98
N HIS A 258 -15.96 47.35 -8.88
CA HIS A 258 -16.59 48.25 -9.90
C HIS A 258 -17.47 49.29 -9.23
N GLU A 259 -18.29 48.91 -8.26
CA GLU A 259 -19.19 49.80 -7.53
C GLU A 259 -18.45 50.85 -6.70
N LEU A 260 -17.23 50.52 -6.25
CA LEU A 260 -16.38 51.46 -5.51
C LEU A 260 -15.58 52.39 -6.43
N LYS A 261 -15.19 51.94 -7.63
CA LYS A 261 -14.41 52.78 -8.56
C LYS A 261 -15.18 53.99 -9.06
N THR A 262 -16.46 53.85 -9.33
CA THR A 262 -17.31 54.92 -9.87
C THR A 262 -17.42 56.12 -8.92
N PRO A 263 -17.89 55.98 -7.65
CA PRO A 263 -17.95 57.12 -6.71
C PRO A 263 -16.57 57.69 -6.39
N LEU A 264 -15.53 56.84 -6.38
CA LEU A 264 -14.17 57.30 -6.09
C LEU A 264 -13.62 58.15 -7.27
N ALA A 265 -13.90 57.77 -8.51
CA ALA A 265 -13.55 58.62 -9.66
C ALA A 265 -14.24 59.98 -9.61
N ALA A 266 -15.53 60.00 -9.23
CA ALA A 266 -16.27 61.25 -9.07
C ALA A 266 -15.70 62.14 -7.94
N LEU A 267 -15.33 61.51 -6.80
CA LEU A 267 -14.66 62.22 -5.69
C LEU A 267 -13.30 62.77 -6.10
N ARG A 268 -12.50 62.03 -6.81
CA ARG A 268 -11.22 62.46 -7.35
C ARG A 268 -11.36 63.62 -8.32
N GLU A 269 -12.28 63.46 -9.25
CA GLU A 269 -12.56 64.51 -10.26
C GLU A 269 -13.03 65.80 -9.62
N GLY A 270 -13.98 65.74 -8.66
CA GLY A 270 -14.43 66.91 -7.92
C GLY A 270 -13.32 67.56 -7.11
N ALA A 271 -12.46 66.79 -6.46
CA ALA A 271 -11.31 67.30 -5.74
C ALA A 271 -10.26 67.92 -6.68
N SER A 272 -10.06 67.38 -7.89
CA SER A 272 -9.16 67.94 -8.91
C SER A 272 -9.68 69.26 -9.42
N GLN A 273 -10.97 69.34 -9.80
CA GLN A 273 -11.59 70.56 -10.27
C GLN A 273 -11.56 71.70 -9.21
N LEU A 274 -11.77 71.34 -7.94
CA LEU A 274 -11.58 72.32 -6.84
C LEU A 274 -10.13 72.80 -6.74
N ALA A 275 -9.16 71.90 -6.78
CA ALA A 275 -7.73 72.25 -6.67
C ALA A 275 -7.25 73.06 -7.89
N GLU A 276 -7.80 72.90 -9.06
CA GLU A 276 -7.51 73.66 -10.28
C GLU A 276 -8.23 74.98 -10.35
N GLY A 277 -9.02 75.33 -9.31
CA GLY A 277 -9.73 76.59 -9.22
C GLY A 277 -10.89 76.80 -10.17
N ILE A 278 -11.41 75.75 -10.81
CA ILE A 278 -12.52 75.82 -11.77
C ILE A 278 -13.81 76.33 -11.14
N ALA A 279 -14.01 76.07 -9.87
CA ALA A 279 -15.14 76.56 -9.08
C ALA A 279 -14.91 77.97 -8.43
N GLY A 280 -13.81 78.65 -8.76
CA GLY A 280 -13.37 79.94 -8.21
C GLY A 280 -12.09 79.75 -7.37
N PRO A 281 -11.45 80.90 -7.03
CA PRO A 281 -10.18 80.87 -6.24
C PRO A 281 -10.43 80.30 -4.84
N LEU A 282 -9.60 79.33 -4.43
CA LEU A 282 -9.65 78.70 -3.13
C LEU A 282 -8.78 79.50 -2.12
N SER A 283 -9.21 79.55 -0.87
CA SER A 283 -8.31 79.97 0.24
C SER A 283 -7.20 78.91 0.42
N PRO A 284 -6.05 79.25 0.97
CA PRO A 284 -4.96 78.31 1.21
C PRO A 284 -5.36 77.09 2.05
N GLN A 285 -6.36 77.28 2.91
CA GLN A 285 -6.91 76.22 3.73
C GLN A 285 -7.79 75.22 2.90
N GLN A 286 -8.60 75.72 1.97
CA GLN A 286 -9.42 74.93 1.06
C GLN A 286 -8.58 74.16 0.03
N GLU A 287 -7.53 74.79 -0.49
CA GLU A 287 -6.56 74.16 -1.38
C GLU A 287 -5.89 72.97 -0.73
N LYS A 288 -5.47 73.11 0.55
CA LYS A 288 -4.91 72.01 1.34
C LYS A 288 -5.92 70.89 1.54
N ILE A 289 -7.19 71.20 1.81
CA ILE A 289 -8.25 70.17 1.96
C ILE A 289 -8.49 69.49 0.66
N ALA A 290 -8.62 70.19 -0.46
CA ALA A 290 -8.80 69.58 -1.79
C ALA A 290 -7.64 68.62 -2.15
N GLY A 291 -6.39 69.02 -1.89
CA GLY A 291 -5.22 68.16 -2.07
C GLY A 291 -5.24 66.90 -1.20
N ILE A 292 -5.69 67.03 0.07
CA ILE A 292 -5.88 65.88 0.96
C ILE A 292 -6.98 64.92 0.41
N MET A 293 -8.09 65.46 -0.06
CA MET A 293 -9.18 64.69 -0.65
C MET A 293 -8.70 63.93 -1.90
N GLN A 294 -8.02 64.61 -2.82
CA GLN A 294 -7.46 64.01 -4.05
C GLN A 294 -6.47 62.88 -3.72
N SER A 295 -5.53 63.13 -2.79
CA SER A 295 -4.54 62.11 -2.41
C SER A 295 -5.16 60.89 -1.74
N ASN A 296 -6.20 61.08 -0.92
CA ASN A 296 -6.94 59.95 -0.31
C ASN A 296 -7.77 59.16 -1.35
N ALA A 297 -8.38 59.86 -2.31
CA ALA A 297 -9.09 59.20 -3.41
C ALA A 297 -8.15 58.32 -4.26
N LEU A 298 -6.98 58.84 -4.64
CA LEU A 298 -5.95 58.07 -5.36
C LEU A 298 -5.43 56.90 -4.53
N ARG A 299 -5.25 57.08 -3.23
CA ARG A 299 -4.82 56.00 -2.34
C ARG A 299 -5.87 54.90 -2.25
N LEU A 300 -7.16 55.22 -2.12
CA LEU A 300 -8.25 54.27 -2.05
C LEU A 300 -8.41 53.52 -3.38
N GLN A 301 -8.29 54.20 -4.51
CA GLN A 301 -8.26 53.58 -5.83
C GLN A 301 -7.12 52.54 -5.94
N GLY A 302 -5.92 52.91 -5.50
CA GLY A 302 -4.78 51.98 -5.48
C GLY A 302 -4.99 50.75 -4.57
N LEU A 303 -5.72 50.94 -3.44
CA LEU A 303 -6.10 49.84 -2.55
C LEU A 303 -7.04 48.86 -3.26
N ILE A 304 -8.09 49.36 -3.92
CA ILE A 304 -9.07 48.52 -4.64
C ILE A 304 -8.41 47.78 -5.79
N ASP A 305 -7.62 48.48 -6.61
CA ASP A 305 -6.90 47.86 -7.75
C ASP A 305 -5.87 46.83 -7.28
N GLY A 306 -5.14 47.12 -6.19
CA GLY A 306 -4.21 46.19 -5.59
C GLY A 306 -4.88 44.94 -5.01
N LEU A 307 -6.04 45.11 -4.35
CA LEU A 307 -6.81 43.98 -3.82
C LEU A 307 -7.29 43.04 -4.93
N LEU A 308 -7.78 43.61 -6.04
CA LEU A 308 -8.18 42.81 -7.21
C LEU A 308 -7.02 42.06 -7.84
N LYS A 309 -5.85 42.74 -7.98
CA LYS A 309 -4.65 42.10 -8.51
C LYS A 309 -4.16 40.97 -7.58
N LEU A 310 -4.21 41.14 -6.28
CA LEU A 310 -3.84 40.10 -5.31
C LEU A 310 -4.78 38.90 -5.42
N GLN A 311 -6.10 39.12 -5.46
CA GLN A 311 -7.08 38.05 -5.65
C GLN A 311 -6.87 37.33 -6.99
N LYS A 312 -6.55 38.07 -8.06
CA LYS A 312 -6.20 37.44 -9.35
C LYS A 312 -4.96 36.57 -9.21
N ALA A 313 -3.92 37.03 -8.52
CA ALA A 313 -2.67 36.32 -8.32
C ALA A 313 -2.86 34.99 -7.55
N GLU A 314 -3.66 34.98 -6.47
CA GLU A 314 -3.98 33.79 -5.69
C GLU A 314 -4.66 32.68 -6.52
N HIS A 315 -5.43 33.05 -7.58
CA HIS A 315 -6.21 32.12 -8.39
C HIS A 315 -5.58 31.77 -9.77
N VAL A 316 -4.50 32.46 -10.13
CA VAL A 316 -3.88 32.36 -11.48
C VAL A 316 -2.95 31.16 -11.60
N ARG A 317 -2.50 30.54 -10.49
CA ARG A 317 -1.55 29.39 -10.50
C ARG A 317 -1.88 28.29 -11.52
N GLU A 318 -3.16 28.14 -11.87
CA GLU A 318 -3.63 27.03 -12.73
C GLU A 318 -4.17 27.49 -14.11
N ARG A 319 -4.20 28.81 -14.37
CA ARG A 319 -4.84 29.37 -15.59
C ARG A 319 -3.91 30.20 -16.47
N ILE A 320 -2.62 30.29 -16.17
CA ILE A 320 -1.67 30.99 -17.04
C ILE A 320 -1.51 30.17 -18.31
N ALA A 321 -1.96 30.71 -19.45
CA ALA A 321 -1.53 30.18 -20.74
C ALA A 321 -0.08 30.64 -20.94
N PRO A 322 0.93 29.77 -20.83
CA PRO A 322 2.32 30.19 -20.91
C PRO A 322 2.65 30.62 -22.35
N VAL A 323 2.98 31.91 -22.49
CA VAL A 323 3.47 32.47 -23.77
C VAL A 323 4.96 32.73 -23.63
N PRO A 324 5.77 32.52 -24.67
CA PRO A 324 7.19 32.88 -24.61
C PRO A 324 7.35 34.41 -24.55
N LEU A 325 8.00 34.91 -23.50
CA LEU A 325 8.17 36.34 -23.23
C LEU A 325 9.67 36.72 -23.17
N ARG A 326 10.09 37.68 -23.99
CA ARG A 326 11.43 38.25 -23.97
C ARG A 326 11.56 39.19 -22.77
N LEU A 327 12.21 38.69 -21.71
CA LEU A 327 12.28 39.38 -20.42
C LEU A 327 13.13 40.67 -20.52
N ASP A 328 14.21 40.62 -21.29
CA ASP A 328 15.06 41.81 -21.55
C ASP A 328 14.28 42.94 -22.23
N ALA A 329 13.47 42.64 -23.23
CA ALA A 329 12.64 43.63 -23.93
C ALA A 329 11.54 44.20 -23.00
N MET A 330 10.89 43.36 -22.20
CA MET A 330 9.88 43.77 -21.24
C MET A 330 10.48 44.71 -20.19
N ILE A 331 11.67 44.42 -19.62
CA ILE A 331 12.35 45.29 -18.65
C ILE A 331 12.66 46.63 -19.27
N GLN A 332 13.16 46.68 -20.53
CA GLN A 332 13.44 47.92 -21.22
C GLN A 332 12.17 48.77 -21.44
N GLN A 333 11.07 48.13 -21.82
CA GLN A 333 9.79 48.83 -21.99
C GLN A 333 9.29 49.43 -20.67
N ILE A 334 9.36 48.67 -19.56
CA ILE A 334 8.92 49.15 -18.24
C ILE A 334 9.86 50.23 -17.74
N LEU A 335 11.16 50.12 -17.96
CA LEU A 335 12.11 51.18 -17.66
C LEU A 335 11.75 52.52 -18.34
N ALA A 336 11.31 52.47 -19.62
CA ALA A 336 10.90 53.67 -20.34
C ALA A 336 9.68 54.35 -19.69
N THR A 337 8.73 53.59 -19.12
CA THR A 337 7.57 54.18 -18.41
C THR A 337 7.96 54.89 -17.09
N HIS A 338 9.04 54.43 -16.45
CA HIS A 338 9.54 55.02 -15.20
C HIS A 338 10.61 56.12 -15.38
N GLN A 339 10.98 56.41 -16.63
CA GLN A 339 12.09 57.33 -16.94
C GLN A 339 11.89 58.74 -16.37
N LEU A 340 10.64 59.25 -16.41
CA LEU A 340 10.35 60.59 -15.85
C LEU A 340 10.56 60.62 -14.32
N ALA A 341 9.99 59.67 -13.60
CA ALA A 341 10.14 59.60 -12.13
C ALA A 341 11.61 59.39 -11.71
N ALA A 342 12.39 58.63 -12.49
CA ALA A 342 13.81 58.46 -12.26
C ALA A 342 14.61 59.78 -12.51
N ARG A 343 14.26 60.54 -13.55
CA ARG A 343 14.86 61.85 -13.87
C ARG A 343 14.54 62.92 -12.81
N ASP A 344 13.31 62.97 -12.31
CA ASP A 344 12.90 63.88 -11.27
C ASP A 344 13.73 63.71 -9.97
N LYS A 345 14.13 62.48 -9.67
CA LYS A 345 15.02 62.14 -8.57
C LYS A 345 16.51 62.09 -8.96
N GLN A 346 16.86 62.40 -10.22
CA GLN A 346 18.23 62.33 -10.76
C GLN A 346 18.90 60.96 -10.51
N LEU A 347 18.13 59.89 -10.56
CA LEU A 347 18.64 58.54 -10.35
C LEU A 347 19.47 58.07 -11.55
N ARG A 348 20.55 57.34 -11.25
CA ARG A 348 21.34 56.63 -12.26
C ARG A 348 20.86 55.20 -12.33
N ILE A 349 20.22 54.81 -13.44
CA ILE A 349 19.82 53.44 -13.69
C ILE A 349 20.94 52.76 -14.52
N THR A 350 21.50 51.67 -14.01
CA THR A 350 22.56 50.90 -14.66
C THR A 350 22.16 49.40 -14.68
N GLY A 351 22.70 48.66 -15.63
CA GLY A 351 22.47 47.21 -15.61
C GLY A 351 22.88 46.46 -16.86
N THR A 352 22.91 45.18 -16.77
CA THR A 352 23.16 44.22 -17.84
C THR A 352 21.99 43.29 -17.99
N LEU A 353 21.35 43.26 -19.15
CA LEU A 353 20.19 42.44 -19.42
C LEU A 353 20.56 41.39 -20.46
N ALA A 354 20.69 40.11 -20.04
CA ALA A 354 20.87 39.01 -20.97
C ALA A 354 19.55 38.76 -21.75
N PRO A 355 19.62 38.39 -23.04
CA PRO A 355 18.45 38.10 -23.86
C PRO A 355 17.86 36.76 -23.45
N LEU A 356 16.92 36.75 -22.47
CA LEU A 356 16.32 35.55 -21.91
C LEU A 356 14.82 35.54 -22.19
N THR A 357 14.30 34.34 -22.49
CA THR A 357 12.89 34.07 -22.71
C THR A 357 12.32 33.22 -21.59
N VAL A 358 11.24 33.67 -20.97
CA VAL A 358 10.50 32.92 -19.94
C VAL A 358 9.13 32.53 -20.46
N ALA A 359 8.57 31.44 -19.93
CA ALA A 359 7.20 31.03 -20.22
C ALA A 359 6.25 31.62 -19.17
N GLY A 360 5.28 32.44 -19.56
CA GLY A 360 4.38 33.03 -18.57
C GLY A 360 3.31 33.92 -19.14
N GLY A 361 2.54 34.54 -18.25
CA GLY A 361 1.53 35.54 -18.59
C GLY A 361 2.17 36.92 -18.69
N HIS A 362 1.91 37.63 -19.79
CA HIS A 362 2.50 38.95 -20.06
C HIS A 362 2.16 39.97 -18.95
N GLU A 363 0.91 40.03 -18.52
CA GLU A 363 0.42 40.98 -17.50
C GLU A 363 1.06 40.71 -16.12
N GLU A 364 1.19 39.43 -15.78
CA GLU A 364 1.72 38.98 -14.50
C GLU A 364 3.21 39.26 -14.39
N VAL A 365 3.99 38.91 -15.41
CA VAL A 365 5.44 39.20 -15.47
C VAL A 365 5.70 40.69 -15.52
N THR A 366 4.91 41.47 -16.28
CA THR A 366 4.97 42.96 -16.26
C THR A 366 4.76 43.49 -14.84
N THR A 367 3.78 42.95 -14.12
CA THR A 367 3.48 43.40 -12.74
C THR A 367 4.61 43.08 -11.76
N ILE A 368 5.30 41.95 -11.88
CA ILE A 368 6.48 41.62 -11.09
C ILE A 368 7.57 42.69 -11.29
N ILE A 369 7.94 42.93 -12.55
CA ILE A 369 9.02 43.85 -12.89
C ILE A 369 8.66 45.31 -12.47
N ASP A 370 7.43 45.75 -12.75
CA ASP A 370 6.94 47.08 -12.42
C ASP A 370 6.96 47.35 -10.92
N ASN A 371 6.51 46.37 -10.09
CA ASN A 371 6.54 46.53 -8.63
C ASN A 371 7.98 46.61 -8.09
N LEU A 372 8.91 45.79 -8.59
CA LEU A 372 10.30 45.85 -8.14
C LEU A 372 10.98 47.17 -8.55
N LEU A 373 10.78 47.59 -9.78
CA LEU A 373 11.38 48.81 -10.32
C LEU A 373 10.79 50.06 -9.67
N SER A 374 9.45 50.12 -9.53
CA SER A 374 8.74 51.21 -8.85
C SER A 374 9.21 51.36 -7.40
N ASN A 375 9.40 50.22 -6.68
CA ASN A 375 9.93 50.25 -5.31
C ASN A 375 11.37 50.76 -5.29
N ALA A 376 12.25 50.27 -6.16
CA ALA A 376 13.63 50.72 -6.23
C ALA A 376 13.73 52.24 -6.48
N ILE A 377 12.92 52.81 -7.37
CA ILE A 377 12.86 54.22 -7.66
C ILE A 377 12.28 55.02 -6.48
N LYS A 378 11.22 54.52 -5.83
CA LYS A 378 10.58 55.19 -4.71
C LYS A 378 11.49 55.31 -3.49
N PHE A 379 12.24 54.27 -3.16
CA PHE A 379 13.02 54.19 -1.95
C PHE A 379 14.48 54.64 -2.12
N SER A 380 14.98 54.76 -3.36
CA SER A 380 16.28 55.39 -3.61
C SER A 380 16.29 56.86 -3.22
N PRO A 381 17.37 57.34 -2.57
CA PRO A 381 17.60 58.77 -2.34
C PRO A 381 17.86 59.51 -3.66
N PRO A 382 17.66 60.86 -3.70
CA PRO A 382 18.09 61.65 -4.86
C PRO A 382 19.56 61.39 -5.21
N HIS A 383 19.88 61.35 -6.52
CA HIS A 383 21.21 61.03 -7.07
C HIS A 383 21.66 59.57 -6.80
N GLY A 384 20.80 58.71 -6.26
CA GLY A 384 21.10 57.31 -6.01
C GLY A 384 21.25 56.51 -7.29
N THR A 385 21.68 55.25 -7.13
CA THR A 385 21.82 54.28 -8.24
C THR A 385 20.84 53.14 -8.06
N VAL A 386 20.14 52.79 -9.14
CA VAL A 386 19.37 51.57 -9.25
C VAL A 386 20.05 50.64 -10.27
N ARG A 387 20.43 49.42 -9.82
CA ARG A 387 21.11 48.43 -10.68
C ARG A 387 20.16 47.31 -10.98
N LEU A 388 20.03 46.97 -12.28
CA LEU A 388 19.25 45.87 -12.77
C LEU A 388 20.16 44.85 -13.45
N THR A 389 20.09 43.63 -13.04
CA THR A 389 20.87 42.56 -13.70
C THR A 389 19.95 41.39 -14.03
N LEU A 390 19.93 41.01 -15.32
CA LEU A 390 19.22 39.82 -15.78
C LEU A 390 20.24 38.81 -16.22
N THR A 391 20.30 37.67 -15.54
CA THR A 391 21.24 36.60 -15.79
C THR A 391 20.52 35.25 -15.87
N ARG A 392 21.19 34.28 -16.51
CA ARG A 392 20.72 32.90 -16.52
C ARG A 392 21.40 32.13 -15.38
N ASP A 393 20.61 31.44 -14.58
CA ASP A 393 21.08 30.48 -13.61
C ASP A 393 20.39 29.13 -13.86
N ASN A 394 21.15 28.15 -14.36
CA ASN A 394 20.66 26.84 -14.78
C ASN A 394 19.47 26.95 -15.77
N GLN A 395 18.27 26.56 -15.33
CA GLN A 395 17.02 26.62 -16.10
C GLN A 395 16.13 27.82 -15.71
N SER A 396 16.69 28.81 -15.07
CA SER A 396 15.97 29.98 -14.61
C SER A 396 16.56 31.28 -15.11
N ALA A 397 15.71 32.27 -15.36
CA ALA A 397 16.08 33.66 -15.50
C ALA A 397 16.04 34.31 -14.12
N VAL A 398 17.13 34.96 -13.73
CA VAL A 398 17.28 35.67 -12.45
C VAL A 398 17.34 37.15 -12.73
N LEU A 399 16.38 37.90 -12.23
CA LEU A 399 16.33 39.35 -12.23
C LEU A 399 16.69 39.89 -10.84
N ASP A 400 17.83 40.54 -10.74
CA ASP A 400 18.27 41.26 -9.56
C ASP A 400 17.96 42.76 -9.73
N VAL A 401 17.30 43.33 -8.74
CA VAL A 401 17.03 44.79 -8.62
C VAL A 401 17.63 45.28 -7.32
N ILE A 402 18.66 46.12 -7.44
CA ILE A 402 19.41 46.65 -6.29
C ILE A 402 19.22 48.17 -6.29
N ASP A 403 18.77 48.71 -5.17
CA ASP A 403 18.57 50.13 -4.98
C ASP A 403 19.51 50.66 -3.88
N ALA A 404 19.76 51.98 -3.91
CA ALA A 404 20.58 52.69 -2.92
C ALA A 404 19.77 53.20 -1.71
N GLY A 405 18.59 52.55 -1.45
CA GLY A 405 17.69 52.94 -0.35
C GLY A 405 18.23 52.56 1.03
N PRO A 406 17.44 52.81 2.08
CA PRO A 406 17.86 52.55 3.46
C PRO A 406 17.93 51.05 3.84
N GLY A 407 17.66 50.17 2.88
CA GLY A 407 17.57 48.74 3.14
C GLY A 407 16.31 48.33 3.92
N VAL A 408 16.20 47.06 4.24
CA VAL A 408 15.09 46.50 5.01
C VAL A 408 15.60 46.01 6.36
N PRO A 409 15.10 46.57 7.49
CA PRO A 409 15.48 46.13 8.83
C PRO A 409 15.23 44.61 9.01
N ALA A 410 16.08 43.95 9.79
CA ALA A 410 16.00 42.51 9.99
C ALA A 410 14.62 42.06 10.52
N ALA A 411 14.00 42.86 11.39
CA ALA A 411 12.67 42.59 11.94
C ALA A 411 11.54 42.61 10.88
N ASP A 412 11.73 43.34 9.78
CA ASP A 412 10.72 43.56 8.76
C ASP A 412 10.85 42.60 7.55
N ARG A 413 12.00 41.93 7.41
CA ARG A 413 12.33 41.10 6.21
C ARG A 413 11.30 40.04 5.85
N THR A 414 10.66 39.43 6.83
CA THR A 414 9.61 38.41 6.60
C THR A 414 8.26 39.07 6.31
N MET A 415 8.03 40.27 6.85
CA MET A 415 6.75 40.96 6.79
C MET A 415 6.57 41.82 5.53
N ILE A 416 7.64 42.21 4.83
CA ILE A 416 7.55 43.08 3.64
C ILE A 416 6.74 42.49 2.49
N PHE A 417 6.57 41.14 2.47
CA PHE A 417 5.75 40.41 1.51
C PHE A 417 4.31 40.18 1.98
N ALA A 418 3.98 40.55 3.25
CA ALA A 418 2.62 40.46 3.74
C ALA A 418 1.76 41.56 3.12
N PRO A 419 0.52 41.28 2.70
CA PRO A 419 -0.41 42.29 2.17
C PRO A 419 -0.61 43.43 3.16
N PHE A 420 -0.65 44.67 2.65
CA PHE A 420 -0.84 45.92 3.41
C PHE A 420 0.29 46.27 4.39
N TYR A 421 1.36 45.50 4.46
CA TYR A 421 2.47 45.78 5.33
C TYR A 421 3.30 46.97 4.81
N ARG A 422 3.67 47.86 5.73
CA ARG A 422 4.55 49.03 5.48
C ARG A 422 5.48 49.23 6.67
N GLY A 423 6.76 49.21 6.44
CA GLY A 423 7.76 49.43 7.47
C GLY A 423 7.66 50.80 8.13
N PRO A 424 8.12 50.95 9.38
CA PRO A 424 7.96 52.18 10.16
C PRO A 424 8.50 53.45 9.49
N GLY A 425 9.59 53.34 8.68
CA GLY A 425 10.23 54.46 7.96
C GLY A 425 9.56 54.86 6.64
N THR A 426 8.49 54.16 6.20
CA THR A 426 7.90 54.33 4.86
C THR A 426 6.60 55.14 4.85
N LYS A 427 6.17 55.74 5.96
CA LYS A 427 4.89 56.46 6.09
C LYS A 427 4.71 57.58 5.07
N ASN A 428 5.79 58.27 4.70
CA ASN A 428 5.79 59.39 3.77
C ASN A 428 6.01 59.03 2.30
N VAL A 429 6.24 57.70 2.00
CA VAL A 429 6.42 57.23 0.63
C VAL A 429 5.05 56.78 0.08
N ALA A 430 4.70 57.23 -1.11
CA ALA A 430 3.41 56.86 -1.72
C ALA A 430 3.34 55.35 -1.99
N GLY A 431 2.27 54.69 -1.52
CA GLY A 431 2.05 53.25 -1.76
C GLY A 431 1.08 52.62 -0.77
N VAL A 432 0.51 51.48 -1.17
CA VAL A 432 -0.56 50.75 -0.47
C VAL A 432 -0.04 49.59 0.35
N GLY A 433 1.19 49.12 0.08
CA GLY A 433 1.77 47.91 0.72
C GLY A 433 1.29 46.62 0.10
N LEU A 434 0.84 46.63 -1.14
CA LEU A 434 0.38 45.41 -1.87
C LEU A 434 1.36 44.95 -2.96
N GLY A 435 2.25 45.84 -3.44
CA GLY A 435 3.09 45.57 -4.62
C GLY A 435 3.99 44.35 -4.47
N LEU A 436 4.72 44.22 -3.37
CA LEU A 436 5.61 43.06 -3.13
C LEU A 436 4.83 41.78 -2.90
N ALA A 437 3.69 41.84 -2.22
CA ALA A 437 2.81 40.69 -2.05
C ALA A 437 2.30 40.15 -3.40
N ILE A 438 1.81 41.04 -4.27
CA ILE A 438 1.34 40.72 -5.62
C ILE A 438 2.51 40.15 -6.47
N ALA A 439 3.66 40.80 -6.45
CA ALA A 439 4.83 40.35 -7.20
C ALA A 439 5.27 38.94 -6.78
N ARG A 440 5.25 38.68 -5.46
CA ARG A 440 5.60 37.34 -4.94
C ARG A 440 4.60 36.25 -5.35
N GLU A 441 3.30 36.54 -5.24
CA GLU A 441 2.26 35.58 -5.66
C GLU A 441 2.36 35.29 -7.15
N PHE A 442 2.60 36.29 -8.01
CA PHE A 442 2.80 36.05 -9.43
C PHE A 442 4.09 35.31 -9.73
N ALA A 443 5.19 35.56 -9.03
CA ALA A 443 6.42 34.78 -9.18
C ALA A 443 6.19 33.29 -8.80
N LEU A 444 5.50 33.05 -7.69
CA LEU A 444 5.12 31.70 -7.26
C LEU A 444 4.15 31.01 -8.24
N ALA A 445 3.21 31.77 -8.83
CA ALA A 445 2.29 31.25 -9.84
C ALA A 445 3.01 30.80 -11.13
N HIS A 446 4.17 31.39 -11.43
CA HIS A 446 5.06 31.02 -12.53
C HIS A 446 6.12 29.98 -12.13
N HIS A 447 5.96 29.28 -11.00
CA HIS A 447 6.95 28.32 -10.45
C HIS A 447 8.33 28.94 -10.16
N GLY A 448 8.37 30.25 -9.98
CA GLY A 448 9.55 31.02 -9.59
C GLY A 448 9.56 31.41 -8.11
N SER A 449 10.42 32.38 -7.77
CA SER A 449 10.48 32.98 -6.43
C SER A 449 10.69 34.48 -6.49
N LEU A 450 10.37 35.16 -5.39
CA LEU A 450 10.78 36.57 -5.13
C LEU A 450 11.31 36.64 -3.71
N ASP A 451 12.58 37.00 -3.59
CA ASP A 451 13.33 36.99 -2.35
C ASP A 451 14.04 38.34 -2.10
N LEU A 452 14.22 38.64 -0.81
CA LEU A 452 15.08 39.72 -0.37
C LEU A 452 16.46 39.15 -0.06
N ILE A 453 17.46 39.63 -0.78
CA ILE A 453 18.86 39.19 -0.63
C ILE A 453 19.57 40.15 0.35
N ALA A 454 20.41 39.61 1.20
CA ALA A 454 21.25 40.43 2.06
C ALA A 454 22.20 41.26 1.20
N SER A 455 22.23 42.61 1.46
CA SER A 455 23.05 43.54 0.71
C SER A 455 23.54 44.65 1.66
N ASP A 456 24.76 45.06 1.47
CA ASP A 456 25.36 46.17 2.17
C ASP A 456 25.14 47.52 1.44
N GLU A 457 24.66 47.47 0.19
CA GLU A 457 24.48 48.63 -0.69
C GLU A 457 23.04 49.16 -0.73
N GLY A 458 22.13 48.69 0.13
CA GLY A 458 20.72 49.11 0.14
C GLY A 458 19.76 47.93 0.08
N THR A 459 18.69 48.01 -0.74
CA THR A 459 17.73 46.89 -0.87
C THR A 459 18.03 46.08 -2.12
N HIS A 460 18.12 44.74 -1.98
CA HIS A 460 18.33 43.83 -3.09
C HIS A 460 17.19 42.82 -3.19
N PHE A 461 16.34 42.98 -4.20
CA PHE A 461 15.31 41.98 -4.55
C PHE A 461 15.79 41.12 -5.69
N ARG A 462 15.54 39.82 -5.54
CA ARG A 462 15.80 38.77 -6.58
C ARG A 462 14.51 38.11 -6.96
N ALA A 463 14.14 38.19 -8.24
CA ALA A 463 13.05 37.42 -8.83
C ALA A 463 13.62 36.33 -9.72
N THR A 464 13.16 35.10 -9.51
CA THR A 464 13.57 33.95 -10.30
C THR A 464 12.37 33.44 -11.08
N LEU A 465 12.51 33.24 -12.39
CA LEU A 465 11.44 32.70 -13.26
C LEU A 465 12.03 31.58 -14.12
N PRO A 466 11.31 30.46 -14.34
CA PRO A 466 11.78 29.38 -15.20
C PRO A 466 11.87 29.86 -16.67
N LEU A 467 12.97 29.49 -17.33
CA LEU A 467 13.16 29.73 -18.75
C LEU A 467 12.10 28.95 -19.56
N ALA A 468 11.67 29.54 -20.68
CA ALA A 468 10.91 28.76 -21.64
C ALA A 468 11.78 27.58 -22.12
N THR A 469 11.28 26.36 -21.95
CA THR A 469 11.89 25.22 -22.59
C THR A 469 11.76 25.42 -24.09
N ASP A 470 12.87 25.40 -24.80
CA ASP A 470 12.86 25.30 -26.26
C ASP A 470 12.07 24.03 -26.62
N SER A 471 10.77 24.17 -26.88
CA SER A 471 10.05 23.12 -27.60
C SER A 471 10.46 23.25 -29.06
N PRO A 472 10.94 22.14 -29.66
CA PRO A 472 11.32 22.12 -31.06
C PRO A 472 10.15 22.40 -32.01
#